data_c4330debac8f0218226f5b1c6acd71f4
#
_entry.id   c4330debac8f0218226f5b1c6acd71f4
#
_cell.length_a   1.000
_cell.length_b   1.000
_cell.length_c   1.000
_cell.angle_alpha   90.00
_cell.angle_beta   90.00
_cell.angle_gamma   90.00
#
_symmetry.space_group_name_H-M   'P 1'
#
loop_
_entity.id
_entity.type
_entity.pdbx_description
1 polymer ?
#
loop_
_entity_poly.entity_id
_entity_poly.type
_entity_poly.pdbx_seq_one_letter_code
_entity_poly.pdbx_strand_id
1 'polypeptide(L)'
;TEIGNATYGTLNSFQVFLESAMMGVVPIIMKKIGVRNSLLLGATVMFLRIGLCGVFHDPVSVSIVKLFHSIEVPLFCLPAFRYFTLHFDTKLSATLYMVGFQIASQIGQVIFSTPMGALHDAMGDRPTFFTISGIVLAALIYGFFVIKKDNQEVGGDPFYTDKQLKAQAAAKANA
;
A
#
# COMPACT_ATOMS: atom_id res chain seq x y z
N THR A 1 -16.87 -22.89 14.83
CA THR A 1 -17.82 -22.62 15.94
C THR A 1 -18.50 -21.28 15.68
N GLU A 2 -19.80 -21.11 16.03
CA GLU A 2 -20.56 -19.85 15.82
C GLU A 2 -19.88 -18.65 16.48
N ILE A 3 -19.30 -18.83 17.67
CA ILE A 3 -18.55 -17.78 18.40
C ILE A 3 -17.33 -17.32 17.57
N GLY A 4 -16.62 -18.24 16.95
CA GLY A 4 -15.48 -17.88 16.09
C GLY A 4 -15.89 -17.06 14.86
N ASN A 5 -17.00 -17.39 14.23
CA ASN A 5 -17.54 -16.66 13.09
C ASN A 5 -18.03 -15.26 13.46
N ALA A 6 -18.71 -15.12 14.61
CA ALA A 6 -19.16 -13.83 15.12
C ALA A 6 -17.98 -12.90 15.47
N THR A 7 -16.97 -13.44 16.14
CA THR A 7 -15.73 -12.71 16.48
C THR A 7 -14.98 -12.26 15.23
N TYR A 8 -14.86 -13.14 14.22
CA TYR A 8 -14.23 -12.82 12.95
C TYR A 8 -14.99 -11.72 12.19
N GLY A 9 -16.33 -11.81 12.15
CA GLY A 9 -17.18 -10.80 11.53
C GLY A 9 -17.03 -9.43 12.17
N THR A 10 -17.02 -9.37 13.52
CA THR A 10 -16.82 -8.12 14.27
C THR A 10 -15.44 -7.52 14.01
N LEU A 11 -14.40 -8.35 14.02
CA LEU A 11 -13.03 -7.92 13.72
C LEU A 11 -12.90 -7.35 12.30
N ASN A 12 -13.53 -7.99 11.34
CA ASN A 12 -13.54 -7.54 9.94
C ASN A 12 -14.28 -6.21 9.77
N SER A 13 -15.43 -6.05 10.44
CA SER A 13 -16.19 -4.78 10.43
C SER A 13 -15.38 -3.63 11.04
N PHE A 14 -14.70 -3.90 12.15
CA PHE A 14 -13.81 -2.92 12.80
C PHE A 14 -12.61 -2.57 11.90
N GLN A 15 -12.03 -3.54 11.22
CA GLN A 15 -10.96 -3.32 10.23
C GLN A 15 -11.40 -2.38 9.12
N VAL A 16 -12.58 -2.60 8.52
CA VAL A 16 -13.13 -1.75 7.45
C VAL A 16 -13.42 -0.33 7.94
N PHE A 17 -13.89 -0.18 9.18
CA PHE A 17 -14.07 1.14 9.79
C PHE A 17 -12.74 1.88 9.93
N LEU A 18 -11.69 1.23 10.44
CA LEU A 18 -10.36 1.80 10.54
C LEU A 18 -9.78 2.16 9.16
N GLU A 19 -10.01 1.32 8.15
CA GLU A 19 -9.59 1.57 6.78
C GLU A 19 -10.23 2.86 6.23
N SER A 20 -11.54 3.03 6.46
CA SER A 20 -12.25 4.25 6.07
C SER A 20 -11.71 5.49 6.77
N ALA A 21 -11.40 5.40 8.06
CA ALA A 21 -10.77 6.50 8.81
C ALA A 21 -9.37 6.83 8.26
N MET A 22 -8.58 5.81 7.94
CA MET A 22 -7.25 5.99 7.35
C MET A 22 -7.29 6.62 5.95
N MET A 23 -8.33 6.37 5.16
CA MET A 23 -8.51 7.07 3.86
C MET A 23 -8.57 8.60 4.03
N GLY A 24 -9.12 9.10 5.14
CA GLY A 24 -9.09 10.53 5.48
C GLY A 24 -7.72 11.06 5.92
N VAL A 25 -6.89 10.21 6.52
CA VAL A 25 -5.56 10.58 7.05
C VAL A 25 -4.47 10.54 5.97
N VAL A 26 -4.54 9.59 5.04
CA VAL A 26 -3.52 9.39 4.00
C VAL A 26 -3.24 10.64 3.15
N PRO A 27 -4.21 11.49 2.74
CA PRO A 27 -3.93 12.74 2.04
C PRO A 27 -3.05 13.69 2.85
N ILE A 28 -3.19 13.71 4.18
CA ILE A 28 -2.35 14.53 5.07
C ILE A 28 -0.91 14.00 5.08
N ILE A 29 -0.76 12.67 5.11
CA ILE A 29 0.55 12.01 5.02
C ILE A 29 1.21 12.34 3.67
N MET A 30 0.46 12.20 2.56
CA MET A 30 0.97 12.54 1.22
C MET A 30 1.44 13.98 1.10
N LYS A 31 0.74 14.94 1.72
CA LYS A 31 1.17 16.34 1.75
C LYS A 31 2.50 16.54 2.46
N LYS A 32 2.77 15.78 3.53
CA LYS A 32 3.99 15.92 4.33
C LYS A 32 5.21 15.24 3.70
N ILE A 33 5.05 14.00 3.25
CA ILE A 33 6.19 13.17 2.81
C ILE A 33 6.24 12.95 1.29
N GLY A 34 5.19 13.33 0.58
CA GLY A 34 5.05 13.15 -0.87
C GLY A 34 4.41 11.83 -1.25
N VAL A 35 3.97 11.75 -2.50
CA VAL A 35 3.23 10.57 -3.02
C VAL A 35 4.13 9.34 -3.11
N ARG A 36 5.34 9.51 -3.68
CA ARG A 36 6.32 8.43 -3.78
C ARG A 36 6.67 7.81 -2.43
N ASN A 37 6.98 8.65 -1.44
CA ASN A 37 7.37 8.16 -0.12
C ASN A 37 6.19 7.55 0.63
N SER A 38 4.96 8.03 0.42
CA SER A 38 3.75 7.42 0.97
C SER A 38 3.52 6.03 0.38
N LEU A 39 3.74 5.84 -0.92
CA LEU A 39 3.64 4.54 -1.58
C LEU A 39 4.68 3.55 -1.04
N LEU A 40 5.93 3.98 -0.89
CA LEU A 40 7.00 3.17 -0.30
C LEU A 40 6.73 2.85 1.18
N LEU A 41 6.15 3.78 1.92
CA LEU A 41 5.73 3.56 3.30
C LEU A 41 4.63 2.48 3.37
N GLY A 42 3.62 2.53 2.49
CA GLY A 42 2.59 1.50 2.39
C GLY A 42 3.18 0.12 2.11
N ALA A 43 4.11 0.02 1.15
CA ALA A 43 4.81 -1.22 0.85
C ALA A 43 5.69 -1.71 2.02
N THR A 44 6.28 -0.80 2.79
CA THR A 44 7.04 -1.14 4.00
C THR A 44 6.14 -1.70 5.10
N VAL A 45 4.98 -1.08 5.33
CA VAL A 45 3.98 -1.59 6.29
C VAL A 45 3.50 -2.97 5.88
N MET A 46 3.25 -3.20 4.58
CA MET A 46 2.88 -4.49 4.02
C MET A 46 3.96 -5.56 4.27
N PHE A 47 5.22 -5.24 4.00
CA PHE A 47 6.36 -6.13 4.29
C PHE A 47 6.41 -6.52 5.77
N LEU A 48 6.35 -5.54 6.66
CA LEU A 48 6.39 -5.77 8.10
C LEU A 48 5.22 -6.62 8.57
N ARG A 49 3.99 -6.30 8.11
CA ARG A 49 2.79 -7.05 8.49
C ARG A 49 2.88 -8.53 8.08
N ILE A 50 3.25 -8.80 6.84
CA ILE A 50 3.35 -10.18 6.34
C ILE A 50 4.47 -10.93 7.08
N GLY A 51 5.62 -10.29 7.30
CA GLY A 51 6.71 -10.86 8.09
C GLY A 51 6.30 -11.19 9.53
N LEU A 52 5.55 -10.30 10.18
CA LEU A 52 5.03 -10.53 11.54
C LEU A 52 4.03 -11.68 11.59
N CYS A 53 3.19 -11.88 10.55
CA CYS A 53 2.32 -13.06 10.47
C CYS A 53 3.12 -14.37 10.44
N GLY A 54 4.32 -14.38 9.88
CA GLY A 54 5.22 -15.54 9.92
C GLY A 54 5.89 -15.79 11.28
N VAL A 55 5.99 -14.75 12.11
CA VAL A 55 6.61 -14.85 13.45
C VAL A 55 5.60 -15.28 14.51
N PHE A 56 4.41 -14.64 14.52
CA PHE A 56 3.39 -14.90 15.52
C PHE A 56 2.54 -16.13 15.16
N HIS A 57 2.21 -16.94 16.18
CA HIS A 57 1.40 -18.18 16.06
C HIS A 57 0.10 -18.09 16.85
N ASP A 58 0.07 -17.16 17.80
CA ASP A 58 -1.08 -16.97 18.66
C ASP A 58 -2.21 -16.31 17.86
N PRO A 59 -3.45 -16.86 17.88
CA PRO A 59 -4.58 -16.32 17.14
C PRO A 59 -4.89 -14.84 17.46
N VAL A 60 -4.63 -14.41 18.69
CA VAL A 60 -4.84 -13.01 19.13
C VAL A 60 -3.82 -12.11 18.48
N SER A 61 -2.53 -12.48 18.53
CA SER A 61 -1.44 -11.72 17.93
C SER A 61 -1.61 -11.59 16.41
N VAL A 62 -1.97 -12.68 15.73
CA VAL A 62 -2.26 -12.67 14.29
C VAL A 62 -3.46 -11.78 13.97
N SER A 63 -4.49 -11.76 14.82
CA SER A 63 -5.65 -10.88 14.66
C SER A 63 -5.27 -9.40 14.78
N ILE A 64 -4.39 -9.06 15.72
CA ILE A 64 -3.86 -7.70 15.89
C ILE A 64 -3.03 -7.31 14.66
N VAL A 65 -2.13 -8.18 14.19
CA VAL A 65 -1.34 -7.93 12.99
C VAL A 65 -2.23 -7.75 11.76
N LYS A 66 -3.36 -8.49 11.68
CA LYS A 66 -4.34 -8.33 10.61
C LYS A 66 -4.93 -6.91 10.58
N LEU A 67 -5.12 -6.24 11.73
CA LEU A 67 -5.63 -4.86 11.77
C LEU A 67 -4.68 -3.84 11.08
N PHE A 68 -3.39 -4.13 10.99
CA PHE A 68 -2.47 -3.28 10.22
C PHE A 68 -2.80 -3.25 8.72
N HIS A 69 -3.59 -4.20 8.22
CA HIS A 69 -4.12 -4.16 6.87
C HIS A 69 -4.97 -2.93 6.59
N SER A 70 -5.71 -2.45 7.60
CA SER A 70 -6.50 -1.21 7.50
C SER A 70 -5.65 0.06 7.27
N ILE A 71 -4.39 0.04 7.67
CA ILE A 71 -3.43 1.13 7.42
C ILE A 71 -2.78 0.95 6.04
N GLU A 72 -2.41 -0.28 5.72
CA GLU A 72 -1.69 -0.64 4.50
C GLU A 72 -2.50 -0.32 3.23
N VAL A 73 -3.78 -0.74 3.17
CA VAL A 73 -4.61 -0.62 1.98
C VAL A 73 -4.79 0.84 1.56
N PRO A 74 -5.25 1.77 2.41
CA PRO A 74 -5.35 3.17 2.03
C PRO A 74 -4.00 3.81 1.71
N LEU A 75 -2.96 3.43 2.45
CA LEU A 75 -1.61 3.96 2.28
C LEU A 75 -0.92 3.48 0.99
N PHE A 76 -1.44 2.44 0.37
CA PHE A 76 -0.99 1.94 -0.93
C PHE A 76 -1.90 2.41 -2.07
N CYS A 77 -3.22 2.22 -1.95
CA CYS A 77 -4.18 2.53 -3.01
C CYS A 77 -4.27 4.02 -3.34
N LEU A 78 -4.39 4.90 -2.33
CA LEU A 78 -4.52 6.33 -2.56
C LEU A 78 -3.26 6.95 -3.17
N PRO A 79 -2.04 6.70 -2.65
CA PRO A 79 -0.83 7.17 -3.30
C PRO A 79 -0.60 6.56 -4.68
N ALA A 80 -0.97 5.29 -4.92
CA ALA A 80 -0.89 4.69 -6.24
C ALA A 80 -1.78 5.43 -7.24
N PHE A 81 -3.06 5.66 -6.90
CA PHE A 81 -3.95 6.46 -7.74
C PHE A 81 -3.38 7.86 -8.00
N ARG A 82 -2.88 8.50 -6.95
CA ARG A 82 -2.29 9.84 -7.06
C ARG A 82 -1.01 9.85 -7.90
N TYR A 83 -0.19 8.82 -7.80
CA TYR A 83 1.00 8.66 -8.65
C TYR A 83 0.64 8.64 -10.14
N PHE A 84 -0.42 7.94 -10.52
CA PHE A 84 -0.90 7.94 -11.90
C PHE A 84 -1.39 9.33 -12.34
N THR A 85 -2.11 10.05 -11.46
CA THR A 85 -2.57 11.41 -11.79
C THR A 85 -1.45 12.44 -11.92
N LEU A 86 -0.32 12.22 -11.22
CA LEU A 86 0.85 13.10 -11.28
C LEU A 86 1.71 12.89 -12.54
N HIS A 87 1.85 11.64 -12.96
CA HIS A 87 2.84 11.27 -13.99
C HIS A 87 2.22 11.01 -15.36
N PHE A 88 0.89 10.98 -15.45
CA PHE A 88 0.16 10.74 -16.69
C PHE A 88 -0.92 11.80 -16.89
N ASP A 89 -1.41 11.95 -18.14
CA ASP A 89 -2.50 12.87 -18.46
C ASP A 89 -3.73 12.56 -17.58
N THR A 90 -4.31 13.60 -16.98
CA THR A 90 -5.47 13.47 -16.08
C THR A 90 -6.67 12.78 -16.71
N LYS A 91 -6.85 12.89 -18.04
CA LYS A 91 -7.91 12.20 -18.78
C LYS A 91 -7.72 10.70 -18.83
N LEU A 92 -6.49 10.22 -18.79
CA LEU A 92 -6.13 8.80 -18.86
C LEU A 92 -5.80 8.20 -17.50
N SER A 93 -5.55 9.01 -16.48
CA SER A 93 -5.05 8.55 -15.18
C SER A 93 -6.01 7.58 -14.49
N ALA A 94 -7.32 7.82 -14.54
CA ALA A 94 -8.31 6.91 -13.99
C ALA A 94 -8.32 5.55 -14.70
N THR A 95 -8.25 5.56 -16.03
CA THR A 95 -8.18 4.33 -16.85
C THR A 95 -6.86 3.59 -16.59
N LEU A 96 -5.73 4.30 -16.52
CA LEU A 96 -4.43 3.71 -16.21
C LEU A 96 -4.38 3.09 -14.82
N TYR A 97 -5.01 3.72 -13.82
CA TYR A 97 -5.13 3.14 -12.49
C TYR A 97 -5.99 1.87 -12.51
N MET A 98 -7.16 1.91 -13.14
CA MET A 98 -8.06 0.76 -13.21
C MET A 98 -7.42 -0.40 -13.99
N VAL A 99 -6.84 -0.12 -15.15
CA VAL A 99 -6.23 -1.15 -16.02
C VAL A 99 -4.85 -1.56 -15.48
N GLY A 100 -3.98 -0.60 -15.22
CA GLY A 100 -2.59 -0.88 -14.83
C GLY A 100 -2.50 -1.46 -13.42
N PHE A 101 -3.14 -0.83 -12.45
CA PHE A 101 -3.05 -1.26 -11.06
C PHE A 101 -3.99 -2.43 -10.74
N GLN A 102 -5.27 -2.34 -11.09
CA GLN A 102 -6.25 -3.36 -10.72
C GLN A 102 -6.04 -4.66 -11.51
N ILE A 103 -5.86 -4.58 -12.84
CA ILE A 103 -5.65 -5.79 -13.65
C ILE A 103 -4.31 -6.43 -13.31
N ALA A 104 -3.23 -5.65 -13.14
CA ALA A 104 -1.94 -6.21 -12.75
C ALA A 104 -2.00 -6.90 -11.39
N SER A 105 -2.74 -6.33 -10.43
CA SER A 105 -2.93 -6.93 -9.11
C SER A 105 -3.73 -8.24 -9.18
N GLN A 106 -4.79 -8.32 -10.01
CA GLN A 106 -5.55 -9.55 -10.24
C GLN A 106 -4.72 -10.63 -10.94
N ILE A 107 -3.96 -10.27 -11.96
CA ILE A 107 -3.04 -11.20 -12.64
C ILE A 107 -2.00 -11.73 -11.64
N GLY A 108 -1.40 -10.86 -10.84
CA GLY A 108 -0.47 -11.26 -9.78
C GLY A 108 -1.11 -12.25 -8.81
N GLN A 109 -2.33 -11.98 -8.38
CA GLN A 109 -3.07 -12.87 -7.48
C GLN A 109 -3.31 -14.26 -8.10
N VAL A 110 -3.71 -14.33 -9.37
CA VAL A 110 -3.92 -15.60 -10.10
C VAL A 110 -2.60 -16.37 -10.24
N ILE A 111 -1.52 -15.70 -10.62
CA ILE A 111 -0.21 -16.35 -10.82
C ILE A 111 0.35 -16.89 -9.49
N PHE A 112 0.25 -16.12 -8.42
CA PHE A 112 0.87 -16.47 -7.14
C PHE A 112 0.00 -17.32 -6.23
N SER A 113 -1.34 -17.35 -6.41
CA SER A 113 -2.23 -18.11 -5.53
C SER A 113 -1.92 -19.60 -5.50
N THR A 114 -1.74 -20.23 -6.67
CA THR A 114 -1.47 -21.67 -6.78
C THR A 114 -0.10 -22.07 -6.22
N PRO A 115 1.02 -21.40 -6.59
CA PRO A 115 2.33 -21.72 -6.00
C PRO A 115 2.39 -21.47 -4.49
N MET A 116 1.74 -20.41 -3.99
CA MET A 116 1.72 -20.12 -2.56
C MET A 116 0.85 -21.10 -1.79
N GLY A 117 -0.27 -21.54 -2.37
CA GLY A 117 -1.08 -22.63 -1.80
C GLY A 117 -0.30 -23.94 -1.71
N ALA A 118 0.37 -24.36 -2.78
CA ALA A 118 1.21 -25.54 -2.79
C ALA A 118 2.38 -25.45 -1.78
N LEU A 119 2.97 -24.27 -1.63
CA LEU A 119 4.03 -24.03 -0.64
C LEU A 119 3.47 -24.16 0.79
N HIS A 120 2.30 -23.60 1.05
CA HIS A 120 1.60 -23.70 2.31
C HIS A 120 1.29 -25.17 2.68
N ASP A 121 0.77 -25.95 1.73
CA ASP A 121 0.46 -27.36 1.93
C ASP A 121 1.71 -28.21 2.18
N ALA A 122 2.84 -27.87 1.56
CA ALA A 122 4.09 -28.62 1.69
C ALA A 122 4.89 -28.24 2.93
N MET A 123 4.95 -26.97 3.31
CA MET A 123 5.86 -26.43 4.32
C MET A 123 5.17 -25.74 5.49
N GLY A 124 3.85 -25.54 5.41
CA GLY A 124 3.03 -24.86 6.43
C GLY A 124 3.07 -23.33 6.33
N ASP A 125 2.43 -22.66 7.31
CA ASP A 125 2.20 -21.22 7.33
C ASP A 125 3.49 -20.39 7.33
N ARG A 126 4.42 -20.73 8.22
CA ARG A 126 5.63 -19.93 8.45
C ARG A 126 6.50 -19.70 7.21
N PRO A 127 6.98 -20.77 6.53
CA PRO A 127 7.81 -20.58 5.35
C PRO A 127 7.06 -19.83 4.24
N THR A 128 5.75 -20.02 4.14
CA THR A 128 4.90 -19.36 3.17
C THR A 128 4.86 -17.84 3.43
N PHE A 129 4.60 -17.40 4.68
CA PHE A 129 4.61 -15.98 5.01
C PHE A 129 5.99 -15.33 4.82
N PHE A 130 7.07 -16.02 5.17
CA PHE A 130 8.43 -15.49 4.95
C PHE A 130 8.76 -15.41 3.45
N THR A 131 8.32 -16.37 2.64
CA THR A 131 8.49 -16.31 1.18
C THR A 131 7.75 -15.13 0.58
N ILE A 132 6.47 -14.93 0.95
CA ILE A 132 5.67 -13.77 0.50
C ILE A 132 6.32 -12.46 0.97
N SER A 133 6.75 -12.39 2.22
CA SER A 133 7.45 -11.22 2.77
C SER A 133 8.74 -10.91 1.99
N GLY A 134 9.50 -11.94 1.63
CA GLY A 134 10.70 -11.80 0.78
C GLY A 134 10.40 -11.25 -0.62
N ILE A 135 9.32 -11.71 -1.24
CA ILE A 135 8.87 -11.17 -2.54
C ILE A 135 8.46 -9.70 -2.42
N VAL A 136 7.73 -9.35 -1.34
CA VAL A 136 7.34 -7.96 -1.07
C VAL A 136 8.56 -7.08 -0.81
N LEU A 137 9.56 -7.57 -0.10
CA LEU A 137 10.82 -6.85 0.11
C LEU A 137 11.57 -6.62 -1.21
N ALA A 138 11.65 -7.62 -2.06
CA ALA A 138 12.25 -7.47 -3.39
C ALA A 138 11.50 -6.43 -4.24
N ALA A 139 10.17 -6.45 -4.21
CA ALA A 139 9.32 -5.48 -4.89
C ALA A 139 9.49 -4.06 -4.30
N LEU A 140 9.65 -3.93 -2.98
CA LEU A 140 9.92 -2.66 -2.31
C LEU A 140 11.27 -2.07 -2.75
N ILE A 141 12.31 -2.88 -2.76
CA ILE A 141 13.65 -2.47 -3.24
C ILE A 141 13.59 -2.04 -4.71
N TYR A 142 12.95 -2.85 -5.55
CA TYR A 142 12.75 -2.51 -6.97
C TYR A 142 11.98 -1.19 -7.12
N GLY A 143 10.88 -1.02 -6.39
CA GLY A 143 10.05 0.19 -6.39
C GLY A 143 10.84 1.43 -5.95
N PHE A 144 11.75 1.29 -4.99
CA PHE A 144 12.60 2.40 -4.56
C PHE A 144 13.45 2.99 -5.69
N PHE A 145 13.91 2.16 -6.63
CA PHE A 145 14.71 2.60 -7.79
C PHE A 145 13.85 3.06 -8.97
N VAL A 146 12.70 2.43 -9.21
CA VAL A 146 11.89 2.64 -10.42
C VAL A 146 10.85 3.74 -10.25
N ILE A 147 10.26 3.90 -9.04
CA ILE A 147 9.23 4.91 -8.81
C ILE A 147 9.85 6.32 -8.90
N LYS A 148 9.33 7.12 -9.84
CA LYS A 148 9.78 8.49 -10.08
C LYS A 148 9.50 9.40 -8.88
N LYS A 149 10.34 10.42 -8.72
CA LYS A 149 10.18 11.42 -7.66
C LYS A 149 9.04 12.38 -8.01
N ASP A 150 8.37 12.90 -6.98
CA ASP A 150 7.21 13.79 -7.10
C ASP A 150 7.48 15.13 -7.78
N ASN A 151 8.74 15.52 -8.00
CA ASN A 151 9.14 16.75 -8.69
C ASN A 151 9.14 16.65 -10.22
N GLN A 152 8.79 15.50 -10.79
CA GLN A 152 8.64 15.29 -12.23
C GLN A 152 7.16 15.35 -12.63
N GLU A 153 6.50 16.46 -12.38
CA GLU A 153 5.07 16.64 -12.59
C GLU A 153 4.75 16.91 -14.07
N VAL A 154 3.71 16.24 -14.57
CA VAL A 154 3.04 16.58 -15.81
C VAL A 154 1.69 17.20 -15.42
N GLY A 155 1.58 18.54 -15.50
CA GLY A 155 0.31 19.22 -15.42
C GLY A 155 -0.24 19.60 -14.05
N GLY A 156 0.54 20.29 -13.22
CA GLY A 156 0.06 21.06 -12.07
C GLY A 156 -0.77 20.31 -11.02
N ASP A 157 -0.11 19.77 -10.00
CA ASP A 157 -0.79 19.08 -8.91
C ASP A 157 -1.25 20.04 -7.79
N PRO A 158 -2.53 20.01 -7.38
CA PRO A 158 -2.99 20.76 -6.21
C PRO A 158 -2.44 20.23 -4.87
N PHE A 159 -1.81 19.05 -4.83
CA PHE A 159 -1.25 18.44 -3.62
C PHE A 159 0.29 18.50 -3.60
N TYR A 160 0.84 19.69 -3.71
CA TYR A 160 2.27 19.88 -3.43
C TYR A 160 2.60 19.52 -1.97
N THR A 161 3.74 18.87 -1.76
CA THR A 161 4.28 18.73 -0.40
C THR A 161 4.59 20.13 0.17
N ASP A 162 4.54 20.31 1.49
CA ASP A 162 4.92 21.58 2.15
C ASP A 162 6.33 22.04 1.74
N LYS A 163 7.21 21.08 1.43
CA LYS A 163 8.56 21.36 0.93
C LYS A 163 8.55 21.91 -0.48
N GLN A 164 7.72 21.39 -1.36
CA GLN A 164 7.55 21.88 -2.73
C GLN A 164 6.89 23.25 -2.76
N LEU A 165 5.86 23.49 -1.93
CA LEU A 165 5.22 24.78 -1.77
C LEU A 165 6.22 25.85 -1.28
N LYS A 166 7.07 25.53 -0.32
CA LYS A 166 8.13 26.44 0.17
C LYS A 166 9.17 26.71 -0.92
N ALA A 167 9.58 25.70 -1.69
CA ALA A 167 10.50 25.87 -2.80
C ALA A 167 9.93 26.76 -3.92
N GLN A 168 8.64 26.58 -4.26
CA GLN A 168 7.96 27.44 -5.25
C GLN A 168 7.80 28.89 -4.74
N ALA A 169 7.46 29.06 -3.46
CA ALA A 169 7.37 30.39 -2.85
C ALA A 169 8.73 31.10 -2.87
N ALA A 170 9.82 30.39 -2.55
CA ALA A 170 11.17 30.94 -2.62
C ALA A 170 11.60 31.29 -4.05
N ALA A 171 11.27 30.45 -5.04
CA ALA A 171 11.55 30.74 -6.45
C ALA A 171 10.79 31.96 -6.97
N LYS A 172 9.53 32.13 -6.57
CA LYS A 172 8.73 33.32 -6.92
C LYS A 172 9.20 34.60 -6.23
N ALA A 173 9.79 34.52 -5.05
CA ALA A 173 10.32 35.69 -4.33
C ALA A 173 11.65 36.17 -4.92
N ASN A 174 12.37 35.34 -5.67
CA ASN A 174 13.65 35.65 -6.30
C ASN A 174 13.54 35.98 -7.79
N ALA A 175 12.32 35.97 -8.35
CA ALA A 175 11.99 36.36 -9.73
C ALA A 175 11.33 37.74 -9.79
#